data_ab569c571db5892413844e87a7c0dc24
#
_entry.id   ab569c571db5892413844e87a7c0dc24
#
_cell.length_a   1.000
_cell.length_b   1.000
_cell.length_c   1.000
_cell.angle_alpha   90.00
_cell.angle_beta   90.00
_cell.angle_gamma   90.00
#
_symmetry.space_group_name_H-M   'P 1'
#
loop_
_entity.id
_entity.type
_entity.pdbx_description
1 polymer ?
#
loop_
_entity_poly.entity_id
_entity_poly.type
_entity_poly.pdbx_seq_one_letter_code
_entity_poly.pdbx_strand_id
1 'polypeptide(L)'
;MEWLPSISTTAILALALWLARNLIATRLTKGVQHEFDTKLESLRTELRKNEEVFRADLRAKEAEIAILRSGAMTAMASRQVAIDRRRLDAIDQLWSAFISLGPAKMILVTMSGFNLDKVIEKAQHDEKLRGAFKIIGTGFEENKIDFSVSIKARPFLSPMAWALFSAYQAIVLQAVAKLRLIQFGVGNMDLLDKDGIKKLVKAALPLFEKYIEEHGDKGYHFTVDPSVKTLMHRV
;
A
#
# COMPACT_ATOMS: atom_id res chain seq x y z
N MET A 1 86.35 -85.17 -16.54
CA MET A 1 85.08 -84.59 -17.04
C MET A 1 84.05 -84.57 -15.98
N GLU A 2 84.20 -83.64 -14.93
CA GLU A 2 83.23 -83.60 -13.75
C GLU A 2 82.63 -82.22 -13.51
N TRP A 3 82.53 -81.42 -14.57
CA TRP A 3 81.92 -80.05 -14.41
C TRP A 3 80.49 -79.91 -15.00
N LEU A 4 79.91 -80.97 -15.60
CA LEU A 4 78.63 -80.92 -16.23
C LEU A 4 77.41 -80.97 -15.21
N PRO A 5 77.51 -81.62 -14.01
CA PRO A 5 76.35 -81.66 -13.11
C PRO A 5 76.14 -80.35 -12.34
N SER A 6 77.19 -79.57 -12.11
CA SER A 6 77.01 -78.32 -11.30
C SER A 6 76.38 -77.16 -12.05
N ILE A 7 76.58 -77.10 -13.41
CA ILE A 7 75.96 -76.08 -14.26
C ILE A 7 74.45 -76.36 -14.40
N SER A 8 74.05 -77.63 -14.45
CA SER A 8 72.63 -78.00 -14.58
C SER A 8 71.85 -77.70 -13.33
N THR A 9 72.43 -77.95 -12.15
CA THR A 9 71.77 -77.65 -10.85
C THR A 9 71.63 -76.17 -10.56
N THR A 10 72.59 -75.36 -10.89
CA THR A 10 72.53 -73.88 -10.76
C THR A 10 71.54 -73.27 -11.74
N ALA A 11 71.40 -73.80 -12.97
CA ALA A 11 70.44 -73.36 -13.96
C ALA A 11 68.97 -73.70 -13.54
N ILE A 12 68.77 -74.88 -12.95
CA ILE A 12 67.47 -75.31 -12.45
C ILE A 12 67.07 -74.46 -11.22
N LEU A 13 68.00 -74.13 -10.29
CA LEU A 13 67.75 -73.26 -9.16
C LEU A 13 67.43 -71.82 -9.60
N ALA A 14 68.17 -71.30 -10.57
CA ALA A 14 67.93 -69.98 -11.12
C ALA A 14 66.55 -69.89 -11.78
N LEU A 15 66.16 -70.91 -12.53
CA LEU A 15 64.83 -70.98 -13.15
C LEU A 15 63.70 -71.08 -12.12
N ALA A 16 63.91 -71.93 -11.06
CA ALA A 16 62.96 -72.07 -9.98
C ALA A 16 62.77 -70.72 -9.20
N LEU A 17 63.86 -70.04 -8.88
CA LEU A 17 63.83 -68.72 -8.24
C LEU A 17 63.13 -67.65 -9.14
N TRP A 18 63.42 -67.67 -10.46
CA TRP A 18 62.76 -66.75 -11.39
C TRP A 18 61.26 -67.03 -11.50
N LEU A 19 60.84 -68.30 -11.58
CA LEU A 19 59.42 -68.68 -11.60
C LEU A 19 58.72 -68.33 -10.27
N ALA A 20 59.34 -68.59 -9.13
CA ALA A 20 58.82 -68.26 -7.82
C ALA A 20 58.66 -66.72 -7.66
N ARG A 21 59.66 -65.96 -8.05
CA ARG A 21 59.62 -64.50 -8.06
C ARG A 21 58.47 -63.97 -8.94
N ASN A 22 58.34 -64.54 -10.14
CA ASN A 22 57.29 -64.10 -11.07
C ASN A 22 55.87 -64.48 -10.61
N LEU A 23 55.68 -65.63 -10.03
CA LEU A 23 54.44 -66.10 -9.42
C LEU A 23 54.02 -65.21 -8.21
N ILE A 24 55.00 -64.93 -7.31
CA ILE A 24 54.74 -64.09 -6.15
C ILE A 24 54.42 -62.64 -6.59
N ALA A 25 55.18 -62.07 -7.53
CA ALA A 25 54.91 -60.74 -8.06
C ALA A 25 53.53 -60.64 -8.71
N THR A 26 53.17 -61.64 -9.55
CA THR A 26 51.87 -61.67 -10.22
C THR A 26 50.71 -61.82 -9.25
N ARG A 27 50.85 -62.67 -8.23
CA ARG A 27 49.80 -62.88 -7.19
C ARG A 27 49.65 -61.67 -6.28
N LEU A 28 50.74 -61.03 -5.87
CA LEU A 28 50.71 -59.82 -5.06
C LEU A 28 50.07 -58.66 -5.80
N THR A 29 50.51 -58.43 -7.08
CA THR A 29 49.97 -57.35 -7.91
C THR A 29 48.48 -57.52 -8.17
N LYS A 30 48.00 -58.74 -8.51
CA LYS A 30 46.59 -59.02 -8.74
C LYS A 30 45.78 -58.93 -7.43
N GLY A 31 46.29 -59.40 -6.32
CA GLY A 31 45.59 -59.27 -5.00
C GLY A 31 45.41 -57.84 -4.56
N VAL A 32 46.47 -57.03 -4.67
CA VAL A 32 46.43 -55.61 -4.32
C VAL A 32 45.51 -54.84 -5.29
N GLN A 33 45.61 -55.15 -6.59
CA GLN A 33 44.77 -54.54 -7.59
C GLN A 33 43.26 -54.85 -7.37
N HIS A 34 42.94 -56.07 -7.05
CA HIS A 34 41.54 -56.46 -6.73
C HIS A 34 41.01 -55.78 -5.47
N GLU A 35 41.87 -55.65 -4.43
CA GLU A 35 41.46 -54.92 -3.22
C GLU A 35 41.23 -53.42 -3.50
N PHE A 36 42.09 -52.78 -4.30
CA PHE A 36 41.92 -51.40 -4.73
C PHE A 36 40.65 -51.22 -5.57
N ASP A 37 40.40 -52.10 -6.53
CA ASP A 37 39.21 -52.04 -7.40
C ASP A 37 37.94 -52.19 -6.58
N THR A 38 37.93 -53.13 -5.60
CA THR A 38 36.80 -53.27 -4.69
C THR A 38 36.56 -52.04 -3.80
N LYS A 39 37.62 -51.46 -3.27
CA LYS A 39 37.54 -50.17 -2.48
C LYS A 39 37.06 -49.02 -3.33
N LEU A 40 37.58 -48.90 -4.58
CA LEU A 40 37.14 -47.88 -5.51
C LEU A 40 35.63 -48.03 -5.84
N GLU A 41 35.16 -49.23 -6.06
CA GLU A 41 33.78 -49.49 -6.40
C GLU A 41 32.83 -49.23 -5.20
N SER A 42 33.27 -49.60 -3.99
CA SER A 42 32.53 -49.26 -2.76
C SER A 42 32.46 -47.74 -2.53
N LEU A 43 33.57 -47.01 -2.70
CA LEU A 43 33.60 -45.52 -2.61
C LEU A 43 32.72 -44.88 -3.68
N ARG A 44 32.75 -45.40 -4.92
CA ARG A 44 31.86 -44.87 -5.99
C ARG A 44 30.39 -45.09 -5.66
N THR A 45 30.07 -46.25 -5.10
CA THR A 45 28.69 -46.58 -4.69
C THR A 45 28.24 -45.66 -3.53
N GLU A 46 29.11 -45.44 -2.55
CA GLU A 46 28.84 -44.56 -1.43
C GLU A 46 28.67 -43.10 -1.89
N LEU A 47 29.56 -42.60 -2.78
CA LEU A 47 29.44 -41.28 -3.37
C LEU A 47 28.14 -41.09 -4.13
N ARG A 48 27.74 -42.10 -4.96
CA ARG A 48 26.46 -42.05 -5.68
C ARG A 48 25.28 -41.98 -4.70
N LYS A 49 25.30 -42.82 -3.68
CA LYS A 49 24.25 -42.81 -2.68
C LYS A 49 24.16 -41.46 -1.93
N ASN A 50 25.29 -40.91 -1.56
CA ASN A 50 25.33 -39.61 -0.92
C ASN A 50 24.86 -38.50 -1.85
N GLU A 51 25.23 -38.54 -3.15
CA GLU A 51 24.76 -37.60 -4.16
C GLU A 51 23.24 -37.72 -4.37
N GLU A 52 22.67 -38.92 -4.41
CA GLU A 52 21.22 -39.12 -4.52
C GLU A 52 20.47 -38.57 -3.29
N VAL A 53 20.98 -38.83 -2.09
CA VAL A 53 20.40 -38.33 -0.82
C VAL A 53 20.46 -36.80 -0.82
N PHE A 54 21.61 -36.21 -1.19
CA PHE A 54 21.78 -34.76 -1.24
C PHE A 54 20.86 -34.11 -2.29
N ARG A 55 20.75 -34.71 -3.47
CA ARG A 55 19.80 -34.23 -4.49
C ARG A 55 18.34 -34.33 -4.04
N ALA A 56 17.98 -35.39 -3.32
CA ALA A 56 16.64 -35.53 -2.77
C ALA A 56 16.34 -34.47 -1.70
N ASP A 57 17.31 -34.18 -0.82
CA ASP A 57 17.20 -33.14 0.21
C ASP A 57 17.09 -31.73 -0.41
N LEU A 58 17.93 -31.43 -1.42
CA LEU A 58 17.82 -30.18 -2.17
C LEU A 58 16.42 -30.00 -2.78
N ARG A 59 15.88 -31.01 -3.46
CA ARG A 59 14.52 -30.94 -4.04
C ARG A 59 13.45 -30.73 -2.97
N ALA A 60 13.59 -31.40 -1.82
CA ALA A 60 12.68 -31.20 -0.71
C ALA A 60 12.73 -29.76 -0.17
N LYS A 61 13.93 -29.19 -0.03
CA LYS A 61 14.12 -27.82 0.40
C LYS A 61 13.62 -26.80 -0.63
N GLU A 62 13.86 -27.04 -1.92
CA GLU A 62 13.33 -26.19 -2.99
C GLU A 62 11.79 -26.21 -2.99
N ALA A 63 11.18 -27.37 -2.81
CA ALA A 63 9.71 -27.48 -2.69
C ALA A 63 9.17 -26.76 -1.46
N GLU A 64 9.83 -26.88 -0.31
CA GLU A 64 9.46 -26.17 0.92
C GLU A 64 9.52 -24.64 0.71
N ILE A 65 10.62 -24.14 0.12
CA ILE A 65 10.78 -22.71 -0.20
C ILE A 65 9.70 -22.23 -1.19
N ALA A 66 9.38 -23.05 -2.21
CA ALA A 66 8.35 -22.71 -3.19
C ALA A 66 6.96 -22.59 -2.53
N ILE A 67 6.61 -23.49 -1.61
CA ILE A 67 5.36 -23.46 -0.85
C ILE A 67 5.31 -22.22 0.05
N LEU A 68 6.37 -21.94 0.81
CA LEU A 68 6.44 -20.78 1.68
C LEU A 68 6.32 -19.47 0.87
N ARG A 69 7.02 -19.39 -0.27
CA ARG A 69 6.97 -18.22 -1.16
C ARG A 69 5.57 -18.02 -1.74
N SER A 70 4.93 -19.08 -2.25
CA SER A 70 3.58 -18.99 -2.81
C SER A 70 2.54 -18.63 -1.75
N GLY A 71 2.65 -19.17 -0.54
CA GLY A 71 1.79 -18.84 0.60
C GLY A 71 1.93 -17.37 1.01
N ALA A 72 3.17 -16.87 1.13
CA ALA A 72 3.44 -15.47 1.45
C ALA A 72 2.91 -14.52 0.37
N MET A 73 3.13 -14.84 -0.92
CA MET A 73 2.62 -14.03 -2.03
C MET A 73 1.09 -14.00 -2.07
N THR A 74 0.44 -15.14 -1.83
CA THR A 74 -1.03 -15.23 -1.78
C THR A 74 -1.60 -14.42 -0.60
N ALA A 75 -0.97 -14.50 0.57
CA ALA A 75 -1.36 -13.71 1.73
C ALA A 75 -1.20 -12.20 1.48
N MET A 76 -0.09 -11.77 0.85
CA MET A 76 0.12 -10.38 0.46
C MET A 76 -0.91 -9.90 -0.57
N ALA A 77 -1.20 -10.69 -1.60
CA ALA A 77 -2.21 -10.37 -2.60
C ALA A 77 -3.61 -10.24 -1.96
N SER A 78 -4.00 -11.17 -1.10
CA SER A 78 -5.28 -11.11 -0.39
C SER A 78 -5.40 -9.86 0.50
N ARG A 79 -4.33 -9.51 1.20
CA ARG A 79 -4.27 -8.28 2.00
C ARG A 79 -4.39 -7.03 1.13
N GLN A 80 -3.70 -6.99 -0.01
CA GLN A 80 -3.78 -5.87 -0.95
C GLN A 80 -5.21 -5.69 -1.47
N VAL A 81 -5.85 -6.76 -1.93
CA VAL A 81 -7.25 -6.73 -2.38
C VAL A 81 -8.19 -6.21 -1.29
N ALA A 82 -8.00 -6.65 -0.03
CA ALA A 82 -8.81 -6.18 1.08
C ALA A 82 -8.62 -4.67 1.36
N ILE A 83 -7.39 -4.17 1.26
CA ILE A 83 -7.08 -2.73 1.41
C ILE A 83 -7.70 -1.93 0.26
N ASP A 84 -7.55 -2.39 -0.98
CA ASP A 84 -8.07 -1.68 -2.15
C ASP A 84 -9.60 -1.63 -2.12
N ARG A 85 -10.27 -2.70 -1.68
CA ARG A 85 -11.72 -2.68 -1.46
C ARG A 85 -12.12 -1.64 -0.41
N ARG A 86 -11.41 -1.55 0.71
CA ARG A 86 -11.67 -0.53 1.74
C ARG A 86 -11.46 0.89 1.23
N ARG A 87 -10.48 1.09 0.34
CA ARG A 87 -10.26 2.39 -0.31
C ARG A 87 -11.41 2.77 -1.23
N LEU A 88 -11.88 1.84 -2.05
CA LEU A 88 -13.04 2.07 -2.91
C LEU A 88 -14.29 2.39 -2.09
N ASP A 89 -14.57 1.62 -1.05
CA ASP A 89 -15.68 1.89 -0.13
C ASP A 89 -15.57 3.30 0.50
N ALA A 90 -14.36 3.71 0.86
CA ALA A 90 -14.11 5.04 1.45
C ALA A 90 -14.34 6.17 0.43
N ILE A 91 -14.00 5.94 -0.83
CA ILE A 91 -14.27 6.89 -1.92
C ILE A 91 -15.78 7.06 -2.11
N ASP A 92 -16.52 5.97 -2.16
CA ASP A 92 -17.99 6.00 -2.28
C ASP A 92 -18.64 6.72 -1.09
N GLN A 93 -18.15 6.48 0.11
CA GLN A 93 -18.59 7.16 1.33
C GLN A 93 -18.31 8.67 1.27
N LEU A 94 -17.10 9.05 0.84
CA LEU A 94 -16.74 10.46 0.68
C LEU A 94 -17.62 11.15 -0.35
N TRP A 95 -17.90 10.47 -1.48
CA TRP A 95 -18.75 10.98 -2.53
C TRP A 95 -20.20 11.14 -2.07
N SER A 96 -20.72 10.19 -1.32
CA SER A 96 -22.03 10.26 -0.71
C SER A 96 -22.16 11.45 0.25
N ALA A 97 -21.13 11.67 1.08
CA ALA A 97 -21.07 12.83 1.97
C ALA A 97 -20.99 14.15 1.20
N PHE A 98 -20.26 14.17 0.07
CA PHE A 98 -20.20 15.33 -0.81
C PHE A 98 -21.57 15.65 -1.42
N ILE A 99 -22.28 14.65 -1.93
CA ILE A 99 -23.64 14.82 -2.51
C ILE A 99 -24.61 15.32 -1.44
N SER A 100 -24.55 14.82 -0.22
CA SER A 100 -25.42 15.25 0.89
C SER A 100 -25.28 16.72 1.24
N LEU A 101 -24.14 17.35 0.93
CA LEU A 101 -23.88 18.78 1.10
C LEU A 101 -24.43 19.64 -0.07
N GLY A 102 -25.01 19.02 -1.11
CA GLY A 102 -25.53 19.73 -2.27
C GLY A 102 -26.52 20.85 -1.94
N PRO A 103 -27.53 20.63 -1.07
CA PRO A 103 -28.45 21.70 -0.64
C PRO A 103 -27.76 22.86 0.07
N ALA A 104 -26.73 22.57 0.89
CA ALA A 104 -25.92 23.60 1.54
C ALA A 104 -25.04 24.37 0.54
N LYS A 105 -24.54 23.73 -0.53
CA LYS A 105 -23.85 24.38 -1.64
C LYS A 105 -24.78 25.39 -2.34
N MET A 106 -26.05 25.05 -2.53
CA MET A 106 -27.04 25.97 -3.13
C MET A 106 -27.22 27.22 -2.26
N ILE A 107 -27.25 27.08 -0.94
CA ILE A 107 -27.26 28.23 -0.03
C ILE A 107 -26.03 29.10 -0.24
N LEU A 108 -24.83 28.54 -0.29
CA LEU A 108 -23.59 29.26 -0.54
C LEU A 108 -23.68 30.08 -1.82
N VAL A 109 -24.08 29.47 -2.93
CA VAL A 109 -24.18 30.13 -4.24
C VAL A 109 -25.20 31.26 -4.19
N THR A 110 -26.38 31.04 -3.61
CA THR A 110 -27.41 32.07 -3.49
C THR A 110 -26.94 33.23 -2.62
N MET A 111 -26.25 32.97 -1.52
CA MET A 111 -25.78 33.99 -0.60
C MET A 111 -24.57 34.76 -1.11
N SER A 112 -23.82 34.23 -2.07
CA SER A 112 -22.63 34.90 -2.62
C SER A 112 -22.94 36.21 -3.34
N GLY A 113 -24.18 36.37 -3.81
CA GLY A 113 -24.67 37.60 -4.44
C GLY A 113 -24.93 38.78 -3.44
N PHE A 114 -24.88 38.53 -2.14
CA PHE A 114 -25.19 39.53 -1.13
C PHE A 114 -23.95 40.02 -0.38
N ASN A 115 -23.99 41.28 0.07
CA ASN A 115 -23.03 41.77 1.03
C ASN A 115 -23.46 41.29 2.44
N LEU A 116 -22.96 40.13 2.85
CA LEU A 116 -23.42 39.43 4.05
C LEU A 116 -23.17 40.24 5.33
N ASP A 117 -22.07 40.97 5.42
CA ASP A 117 -21.78 41.79 6.61
C ASP A 117 -22.89 42.83 6.83
N LYS A 118 -23.26 43.59 5.76
CA LYS A 118 -24.36 44.55 5.81
C LYS A 118 -25.72 43.88 6.02
N VAL A 119 -25.93 42.71 5.47
CA VAL A 119 -27.20 41.96 5.64
C VAL A 119 -27.34 41.49 7.08
N ILE A 120 -26.31 40.95 7.69
CA ILE A 120 -26.34 40.49 9.09
C ILE A 120 -26.60 41.66 10.04
N GLU A 121 -25.95 42.81 9.83
CA GLU A 121 -26.20 44.00 10.64
C GLU A 121 -27.67 44.46 10.54
N LYS A 122 -28.20 44.59 9.30
CA LYS A 122 -29.60 44.99 9.10
C LYS A 122 -30.61 43.97 9.66
N ALA A 123 -30.32 42.68 9.53
CA ALA A 123 -31.25 41.63 10.00
C ALA A 123 -31.54 41.68 11.50
N GLN A 124 -30.68 42.33 12.29
CA GLN A 124 -30.98 42.54 13.72
C GLN A 124 -32.28 43.31 13.97
N HIS A 125 -32.55 44.29 13.09
CA HIS A 125 -33.68 45.23 13.26
C HIS A 125 -34.78 45.06 12.21
N ASP A 126 -34.56 44.24 11.16
CA ASP A 126 -35.49 44.08 10.03
C ASP A 126 -36.05 42.65 9.96
N GLU A 127 -37.29 42.51 10.45
CA GLU A 127 -37.99 41.23 10.42
C GLU A 127 -38.38 40.74 9.02
N LYS A 128 -38.66 41.68 8.10
CA LYS A 128 -38.99 41.34 6.70
C LYS A 128 -37.76 40.74 6.01
N LEU A 129 -36.58 41.33 6.28
CA LEU A 129 -35.33 40.78 5.77
C LEU A 129 -35.08 39.37 6.32
N ARG A 130 -35.26 39.13 7.62
CA ARG A 130 -35.18 37.77 8.22
C ARG A 130 -36.15 36.79 7.54
N GLY A 131 -37.38 37.24 7.29
CA GLY A 131 -38.39 36.45 6.58
C GLY A 131 -37.94 36.04 5.16
N ALA A 132 -37.38 36.99 4.42
CA ALA A 132 -36.86 36.69 3.06
C ALA A 132 -35.73 35.64 3.11
N PHE A 133 -34.82 35.73 4.06
CA PHE A 133 -33.73 34.75 4.21
C PHE A 133 -34.18 33.38 4.76
N LYS A 134 -35.37 33.31 5.42
CA LYS A 134 -35.99 32.02 5.74
C LYS A 134 -36.34 31.22 4.48
N ILE A 135 -36.79 31.90 3.43
CA ILE A 135 -37.11 31.26 2.16
C ILE A 135 -35.87 30.63 1.50
N ILE A 136 -34.71 31.31 1.56
CA ILE A 136 -33.43 30.77 1.02
C ILE A 136 -33.04 29.46 1.70
N GLY A 137 -33.32 29.30 2.98
CA GLY A 137 -33.05 28.08 3.75
C GLY A 137 -34.11 26.99 3.63
N THR A 138 -35.21 27.24 2.88
CA THR A 138 -36.27 26.25 2.76
C THR A 138 -35.78 25.01 2.01
N GLY A 139 -35.96 23.83 2.61
CA GLY A 139 -35.50 22.56 2.02
C GLY A 139 -34.11 22.12 2.46
N PHE A 140 -33.37 22.97 3.21
CA PHE A 140 -32.13 22.53 3.85
C PHE A 140 -32.43 22.00 5.26
N GLU A 141 -32.15 20.72 5.46
CA GLU A 141 -32.34 20.01 6.74
C GLU A 141 -30.98 19.53 7.23
N GLU A 142 -30.47 20.12 8.32
CA GLU A 142 -29.17 19.79 8.90
C GLU A 142 -29.07 18.33 9.36
N ASN A 143 -30.18 17.75 9.82
CA ASN A 143 -30.30 16.37 10.27
C ASN A 143 -30.13 15.33 9.13
N LYS A 144 -30.23 15.75 7.89
CA LYS A 144 -29.97 14.87 6.71
C LYS A 144 -28.50 14.75 6.35
N ILE A 145 -27.63 15.54 6.96
CA ILE A 145 -26.19 15.48 6.71
C ILE A 145 -25.56 14.53 7.71
N ASP A 146 -25.14 13.35 7.23
CA ASP A 146 -24.41 12.40 8.08
C ASP A 146 -22.89 12.60 7.95
N PHE A 147 -22.34 13.33 8.91
CA PHE A 147 -20.89 13.54 8.98
C PHE A 147 -20.10 12.29 9.39
N SER A 148 -20.77 11.29 9.98
CA SER A 148 -20.10 10.07 10.46
C SER A 148 -19.54 9.26 9.30
N VAL A 149 -20.20 9.30 8.16
CA VAL A 149 -19.79 8.58 6.93
C VAL A 149 -18.42 9.05 6.45
N SER A 150 -18.22 10.36 6.33
CA SER A 150 -16.94 10.92 5.89
C SER A 150 -15.79 10.67 6.88
N ILE A 151 -16.09 10.71 8.19
CA ILE A 151 -15.10 10.44 9.24
C ILE A 151 -14.61 8.98 9.16
N LYS A 152 -15.51 8.02 8.92
CA LYS A 152 -15.18 6.60 8.76
C LYS A 152 -14.31 6.34 7.51
N ALA A 153 -14.49 7.10 6.45
CA ALA A 153 -13.71 7.01 5.23
C ALA A 153 -12.26 7.53 5.40
N ARG A 154 -12.03 8.49 6.31
CA ARG A 154 -10.76 9.20 6.47
C ARG A 154 -9.50 8.33 6.51
N PRO A 155 -9.43 7.19 7.25
CA PRO A 155 -8.23 6.38 7.35
C PRO A 155 -7.76 5.77 6.02
N PHE A 156 -8.64 5.68 5.02
CA PHE A 156 -8.40 5.04 3.73
C PHE A 156 -8.22 6.03 2.59
N LEU A 157 -8.36 7.33 2.87
CA LEU A 157 -8.20 8.41 1.90
C LEU A 157 -6.80 9.01 1.95
N SER A 158 -6.36 9.61 0.84
CA SER A 158 -5.13 10.40 0.85
C SER A 158 -5.31 11.66 1.71
N PRO A 159 -4.24 12.15 2.37
CA PRO A 159 -4.30 13.40 3.15
C PRO A 159 -4.81 14.59 2.32
N MET A 160 -4.45 14.64 1.03
CA MET A 160 -4.88 15.71 0.11
C MET A 160 -6.38 15.61 -0.20
N ALA A 161 -6.90 14.40 -0.49
CA ALA A 161 -8.33 14.21 -0.73
C ALA A 161 -9.15 14.60 0.49
N TRP A 162 -8.70 14.22 1.69
CA TRP A 162 -9.35 14.62 2.93
C TRP A 162 -9.29 16.14 3.15
N ALA A 163 -8.16 16.79 2.89
CA ALA A 163 -8.02 18.25 3.04
C ALA A 163 -8.96 19.01 2.10
N LEU A 164 -9.07 18.58 0.83
CA LEU A 164 -9.97 19.16 -0.17
C LEU A 164 -11.44 19.02 0.25
N PHE A 165 -11.83 17.83 0.70
CA PHE A 165 -13.20 17.61 1.20
C PHE A 165 -13.48 18.46 2.45
N SER A 166 -12.55 18.52 3.40
CA SER A 166 -12.70 19.32 4.61
C SER A 166 -12.81 20.82 4.31
N ALA A 167 -12.04 21.33 3.35
CA ALA A 167 -12.14 22.71 2.89
C ALA A 167 -13.51 22.99 2.26
N TYR A 168 -13.97 22.11 1.36
CA TYR A 168 -15.29 22.21 0.77
C TYR A 168 -16.38 22.22 1.83
N GLN A 169 -16.36 21.26 2.76
CA GLN A 169 -17.32 21.16 3.87
C GLN A 169 -17.33 22.43 4.73
N ALA A 170 -16.16 22.94 5.10
CA ALA A 170 -16.03 24.13 5.92
C ALA A 170 -16.62 25.37 5.22
N ILE A 171 -16.35 25.56 3.94
CA ILE A 171 -16.91 26.67 3.14
C ILE A 171 -18.45 26.61 3.10
N VAL A 172 -18.97 25.43 2.79
CA VAL A 172 -20.41 25.24 2.62
C VAL A 172 -21.15 25.41 3.96
N LEU A 173 -20.61 24.85 5.04
CA LEU A 173 -21.20 24.97 6.37
C LEU A 173 -21.09 26.39 6.93
N GLN A 174 -20.03 27.13 6.61
CA GLN A 174 -19.92 28.54 6.97
C GLN A 174 -21.06 29.36 6.33
N ALA A 175 -21.43 29.08 5.09
CA ALA A 175 -22.55 29.78 4.44
C ALA A 175 -23.87 29.46 5.15
N VAL A 176 -24.08 28.20 5.54
CA VAL A 176 -25.26 27.82 6.34
C VAL A 176 -25.28 28.54 7.67
N ALA A 177 -24.16 28.58 8.39
CA ALA A 177 -24.07 29.29 9.66
C ALA A 177 -24.38 30.79 9.51
N LYS A 178 -23.85 31.46 8.48
CA LYS A 178 -24.17 32.86 8.16
C LYS A 178 -25.68 33.04 7.88
N LEU A 179 -26.29 32.13 7.12
CA LEU A 179 -27.74 32.15 6.88
C LEU A 179 -28.50 32.07 8.20
N ARG A 180 -28.12 31.19 9.11
CA ARG A 180 -28.77 31.06 10.43
C ARG A 180 -28.64 32.32 11.29
N LEU A 181 -27.44 32.96 11.28
CA LEU A 181 -27.27 34.25 11.97
C LEU A 181 -28.23 35.32 11.44
N ILE A 182 -28.42 35.39 10.11
CA ILE A 182 -29.40 36.32 9.50
C ILE A 182 -30.82 35.96 9.91
N GLN A 183 -31.20 34.70 9.83
CA GLN A 183 -32.55 34.21 10.17
C GLN A 183 -32.93 34.49 11.64
N PHE A 184 -31.96 34.37 12.56
CA PHE A 184 -32.17 34.63 13.99
C PHE A 184 -31.97 36.13 14.37
N GLY A 185 -31.45 36.95 13.47
CA GLY A 185 -31.14 38.35 13.73
C GLY A 185 -29.97 38.55 14.71
N VAL A 186 -29.01 37.61 14.69
CA VAL A 186 -27.81 37.67 15.53
C VAL A 186 -26.72 38.40 14.79
N GLY A 187 -26.29 39.56 15.31
CA GLY A 187 -25.31 40.43 14.65
C GLY A 187 -23.83 40.07 14.89
N ASN A 188 -23.56 39.08 15.73
CA ASN A 188 -22.19 38.74 16.09
C ASN A 188 -21.58 37.77 15.09
N MET A 189 -20.65 38.26 14.25
CA MET A 189 -19.87 37.50 13.28
C MET A 189 -18.63 36.82 13.89
N ASP A 190 -18.25 37.17 15.14
CA ASP A 190 -17.05 36.64 15.80
C ASP A 190 -17.25 35.15 16.21
N LEU A 191 -18.50 34.68 16.15
CA LEU A 191 -18.83 33.26 16.36
C LEU A 191 -18.30 32.35 15.24
N LEU A 192 -17.89 32.90 14.10
CA LEU A 192 -17.40 32.11 12.97
C LEU A 192 -15.87 32.19 12.92
N ASP A 193 -15.22 31.05 12.97
CA ASP A 193 -13.76 30.92 12.79
C ASP A 193 -13.35 31.19 11.33
N LYS A 194 -13.31 32.46 10.96
CA LYS A 194 -12.94 32.92 9.60
C LYS A 194 -11.49 32.60 9.29
N ASP A 195 -10.60 32.77 10.26
CA ASP A 195 -9.15 32.57 10.06
C ASP A 195 -8.80 31.10 9.92
N GLY A 196 -9.43 30.21 10.70
CA GLY A 196 -9.26 28.78 10.58
C GLY A 196 -9.71 28.25 9.22
N ILE A 197 -10.89 28.69 8.76
CA ILE A 197 -11.39 28.32 7.42
C ILE A 197 -10.47 28.86 6.33
N LYS A 198 -10.02 30.11 6.43
CA LYS A 198 -9.08 30.70 5.46
C LYS A 198 -7.77 29.90 5.36
N LYS A 199 -7.18 29.53 6.49
CA LYS A 199 -5.97 28.70 6.54
C LYS A 199 -6.20 27.33 5.90
N LEU A 200 -7.33 26.68 6.23
CA LEU A 200 -7.68 25.37 5.68
C LEU A 200 -7.84 25.43 4.16
N VAL A 201 -8.56 26.42 3.63
CA VAL A 201 -8.79 26.60 2.19
C VAL A 201 -7.49 26.86 1.46
N LYS A 202 -6.60 27.72 1.98
CA LYS A 202 -5.28 27.97 1.40
C LYS A 202 -4.43 26.69 1.37
N ALA A 203 -4.41 25.94 2.45
CA ALA A 203 -3.66 24.67 2.52
C ALA A 203 -4.18 23.63 1.52
N ALA A 204 -5.50 23.57 1.32
CA ALA A 204 -6.12 22.62 0.39
C ALA A 204 -6.00 23.07 -1.08
N LEU A 205 -5.98 24.38 -1.34
CA LEU A 205 -5.99 24.99 -2.67
C LEU A 205 -4.91 26.05 -2.82
N PRO A 206 -3.63 25.70 -2.82
CA PRO A 206 -2.53 26.65 -2.87
C PRO A 206 -2.54 27.53 -4.15
N LEU A 207 -3.07 27.04 -5.25
CA LEU A 207 -3.21 27.80 -6.48
C LEU A 207 -4.17 28.99 -6.37
N PHE A 208 -5.08 28.96 -5.40
CA PHE A 208 -6.07 30.02 -5.15
C PHE A 208 -5.68 30.95 -3.99
N GLU A 209 -4.47 30.82 -3.45
CA GLU A 209 -4.03 31.57 -2.26
C GLU A 209 -4.16 33.09 -2.45
N LYS A 210 -3.63 33.64 -3.57
CA LYS A 210 -3.74 35.05 -3.88
C LYS A 210 -5.20 35.53 -3.98
N TYR A 211 -6.02 34.74 -4.67
CA TYR A 211 -7.45 35.01 -4.83
C TYR A 211 -8.19 35.05 -3.48
N ILE A 212 -7.87 34.11 -2.60
CA ILE A 212 -8.45 34.04 -1.25
C ILE A 212 -7.97 35.21 -0.38
N GLU A 213 -6.73 35.67 -0.57
CA GLU A 213 -6.22 36.86 0.13
C GLU A 213 -6.94 38.14 -0.26
N GLU A 214 -7.17 38.33 -1.56
CA GLU A 214 -7.81 39.55 -2.12
C GLU A 214 -9.32 39.59 -1.83
N HIS A 215 -10.01 38.45 -1.91
CA HIS A 215 -11.48 38.41 -1.88
C HIS A 215 -12.03 37.88 -0.53
N GLY A 216 -11.19 37.23 0.27
CA GLY A 216 -11.60 36.64 1.56
C GLY A 216 -12.82 35.71 1.44
N ASP A 217 -13.74 35.83 2.38
CA ASP A 217 -14.97 35.02 2.46
C ASP A 217 -15.87 35.15 1.20
N LYS A 218 -15.82 36.28 0.53
CA LYS A 218 -16.63 36.53 -0.68
C LYS A 218 -16.15 35.72 -1.86
N GLY A 219 -14.89 35.30 -1.85
CA GLY A 219 -14.29 34.49 -2.91
C GLY A 219 -14.53 32.98 -2.77
N TYR A 220 -15.00 32.50 -1.63
CA TYR A 220 -15.05 31.05 -1.38
C TYR A 220 -15.97 30.29 -2.33
N HIS A 221 -17.08 30.90 -2.80
CA HIS A 221 -17.97 30.23 -3.74
C HIS A 221 -17.28 29.87 -5.09
N PHE A 222 -16.27 30.63 -5.50
CA PHE A 222 -15.47 30.33 -6.68
C PHE A 222 -14.47 29.19 -6.46
N THR A 223 -14.09 28.91 -5.20
CA THR A 223 -13.14 27.84 -4.88
C THR A 223 -13.79 26.48 -4.72
N VAL A 224 -15.12 26.44 -4.62
CA VAL A 224 -15.90 25.21 -4.41
C VAL A 224 -15.79 24.25 -5.60
N ASP A 225 -16.05 24.73 -6.83
CA ASP A 225 -15.99 23.90 -8.03
C ASP A 225 -14.57 23.42 -8.36
N PRO A 226 -13.52 24.27 -8.28
CA PRO A 226 -12.15 23.82 -8.36
C PRO A 226 -11.76 22.77 -7.30
N SER A 227 -12.24 22.92 -6.06
CA SER A 227 -12.01 21.93 -4.99
C SER A 227 -12.56 20.57 -5.36
N VAL A 228 -13.81 20.54 -5.85
CA VAL A 228 -14.49 19.32 -6.30
C VAL A 228 -13.78 18.70 -7.49
N LYS A 229 -13.44 19.50 -8.49
CA LYS A 229 -12.72 19.03 -9.68
C LYS A 229 -11.35 18.45 -9.34
N THR A 230 -10.62 19.09 -8.43
CA THR A 230 -9.33 18.60 -7.94
C THR A 230 -9.50 17.33 -7.13
N LEU A 231 -10.55 17.23 -6.31
CA LEU A 231 -10.88 16.03 -5.56
C LEU A 231 -11.12 14.84 -6.50
N MET A 232 -11.93 15.02 -7.54
CA MET A 232 -12.22 13.99 -8.55
C MET A 232 -10.97 13.43 -9.25
N HIS A 233 -9.94 14.24 -9.44
CA HIS A 233 -8.68 13.82 -10.05
C HIS A 233 -7.69 13.17 -9.06
N ARG A 234 -7.92 13.28 -7.74
CA ARG A 234 -7.02 12.80 -6.69
C ARG A 234 -7.54 11.58 -5.93
N VAL A 235 -8.76 11.20 -6.18
CA VAL A 235 -9.43 10.00 -5.69
C VAL A 235 -9.35 8.89 -6.72
#